data_332654c2ba8881d6fa1db00b3c9e4b9c
#
_entry.id   332654c2ba8881d6fa1db00b3c9e4b9c
#
_cell.length_a   1.000
_cell.length_b   1.000
_cell.length_c   1.000
_cell.angle_alpha   90.00
_cell.angle_beta   90.00
_cell.angle_gamma   90.00
#
_symmetry.space_group_name_H-M   'P 1'
#
loop_
_entity.id
_entity.type
_entity.pdbx_description
1 polymer ?
#
loop_
_entity_poly.entity_id
_entity_poly.type
_entity_poly.pdbx_seq_one_letter_code
_entity_poly.pdbx_strand_id
1 'polypeptide(L)'
;MSGRAVRALTDSMPNEMETTSRTAASPLGFDEAFTLHHRAVFRTARALVRDIGLAEDVTQEVFLRYYRNMDATPGEELLRAWLLRVTMNVARNTLRGQTRTTAREDQYAKRAEHEGWFTRAPEEEFERKTEIEAARRALEKIKEPMRSCLLLKQQGLSYREIAEALQINEVNVGSLIARGRKEFVRVYGKIGGSR
;
A
#
# COMPACT_ATOMS: atom_id res chain seq x y z
N MET A 1 -44.63 71.79 -9.22
CA MET A 1 -44.27 71.98 -7.79
C MET A 1 -43.84 70.60 -7.29
N SER A 2 -42.53 70.50 -7.10
CA SER A 2 -41.86 70.08 -5.87
C SER A 2 -42.26 68.67 -5.40
N GLY A 3 -41.35 67.75 -5.23
CA GLY A 3 -40.01 67.77 -4.77
C GLY A 3 -39.41 66.43 -4.69
N ARG A 4 -38.15 66.45 -4.76
CA ARG A 4 -37.09 65.81 -3.95
C ARG A 4 -37.31 64.32 -3.57
N ALA A 5 -36.58 63.49 -4.29
CA ALA A 5 -35.33 62.91 -3.81
C ALA A 5 -35.38 62.30 -2.38
N VAL A 6 -35.47 60.97 -2.33
CA VAL A 6 -34.87 60.26 -1.21
C VAL A 6 -33.96 59.18 -1.79
N ARG A 7 -32.66 59.38 -1.58
CA ARG A 7 -31.58 58.42 -1.79
C ARG A 7 -31.80 57.27 -0.85
N ALA A 8 -32.05 56.09 -1.37
CA ALA A 8 -31.86 54.83 -0.64
C ALA A 8 -30.47 54.30 -0.94
N LEU A 9 -29.66 54.29 0.08
CA LEU A 9 -28.39 53.63 0.15
C LEU A 9 -28.63 52.12 0.04
N THR A 10 -28.40 51.55 -1.10
CA THR A 10 -28.20 50.10 -1.21
C THR A 10 -26.75 49.83 -0.87
N ASP A 11 -26.56 49.50 0.37
CA ASP A 11 -25.30 49.00 0.89
C ASP A 11 -25.00 47.67 0.21
N SER A 12 -23.90 47.67 -0.52
CA SER A 12 -23.39 46.53 -1.28
C SER A 12 -22.79 45.58 -0.27
N MET A 13 -23.50 44.53 0.07
CA MET A 13 -22.90 43.40 0.74
C MET A 13 -21.98 42.68 -0.25
N PRO A 14 -20.69 42.51 0.02
CA PRO A 14 -19.87 41.61 -0.75
C PRO A 14 -20.32 40.18 -0.45
N ASN A 15 -20.74 39.51 -1.48
CA ASN A 15 -20.98 38.06 -1.49
C ASN A 15 -19.61 37.38 -1.38
N GLU A 16 -19.14 37.22 -0.16
CA GLU A 16 -18.05 36.30 0.13
C GLU A 16 -18.55 34.85 -0.02
N MET A 17 -18.74 34.43 -1.26
CA MET A 17 -18.60 33.03 -1.56
C MET A 17 -17.15 32.64 -1.22
N GLU A 18 -16.95 32.26 0.04
CA GLU A 18 -15.82 31.44 0.42
C GLU A 18 -15.84 30.18 -0.45
N THR A 19 -15.22 30.30 -1.61
CA THR A 19 -14.63 29.16 -2.28
C THR A 19 -13.67 28.57 -1.26
N THR A 20 -14.13 27.54 -0.56
CA THR A 20 -13.25 26.63 0.19
C THR A 20 -12.28 26.08 -0.85
N SER A 21 -11.24 26.83 -1.10
CA SER A 21 -10.07 26.39 -1.84
C SER A 21 -9.56 25.18 -1.06
N ARG A 22 -9.87 23.97 -1.55
CA ARG A 22 -9.17 22.78 -1.14
C ARG A 22 -7.69 23.08 -1.42
N THR A 23 -7.01 23.46 -0.36
CA THR A 23 -5.56 23.61 -0.38
C THR A 23 -5.04 22.25 -0.80
N ALA A 24 -4.75 22.11 -2.08
CA ALA A 24 -3.96 21.00 -2.58
C ALA A 24 -2.63 21.11 -1.85
N ALA A 25 -2.45 20.29 -0.81
CA ALA A 25 -1.15 20.22 -0.14
C ALA A 25 -0.11 19.96 -1.22
N SER A 26 0.90 20.81 -1.24
CA SER A 26 2.01 20.66 -2.20
C SER A 26 2.54 19.24 -2.11
N PRO A 27 2.87 18.59 -3.24
CA PRO A 27 3.44 17.26 -3.21
C PRO A 27 4.71 17.28 -2.37
N LEU A 28 4.88 16.26 -1.52
CA LEU A 28 6.09 16.09 -0.71
C LEU A 28 7.31 16.04 -1.65
N GLY A 29 8.41 16.69 -1.26
CA GLY A 29 9.67 16.55 -1.97
C GLY A 29 10.11 15.08 -2.02
N PHE A 30 10.88 14.71 -3.06
CA PHE A 30 11.32 13.32 -3.25
C PHE A 30 12.07 12.77 -2.03
N ASP A 31 13.04 13.52 -1.49
CA ASP A 31 13.87 13.08 -0.37
C ASP A 31 13.06 12.86 0.90
N GLU A 32 12.08 13.71 1.15
CA GLU A 32 11.19 13.62 2.29
C GLU A 32 10.26 12.42 2.16
N ALA A 33 9.63 12.25 1.00
CA ALA A 33 8.78 11.09 0.71
C ALA A 33 9.56 9.78 0.79
N PHE A 34 10.79 9.74 0.30
CA PHE A 34 11.66 8.59 0.40
C PHE A 34 11.98 8.27 1.86
N THR A 35 12.42 9.25 2.64
CA THR A 35 12.77 9.08 4.06
C THR A 35 11.59 8.55 4.87
N LEU A 36 10.38 9.11 4.66
CA LEU A 36 9.18 8.73 5.40
C LEU A 36 8.62 7.35 5.00
N HIS A 37 8.71 6.99 3.74
CA HIS A 37 7.93 5.87 3.22
C HIS A 37 8.75 4.68 2.72
N HIS A 38 10.07 4.81 2.51
CA HIS A 38 10.93 3.75 1.98
C HIS A 38 10.76 2.42 2.74
N ARG A 39 10.80 2.46 4.09
CA ARG A 39 10.66 1.24 4.90
C ARG A 39 9.31 0.54 4.70
N ALA A 40 8.23 1.30 4.54
CA ALA A 40 6.90 0.73 4.33
C ALA A 40 6.78 0.10 2.93
N VAL A 41 7.29 0.79 1.91
CA VAL A 41 7.35 0.32 0.53
C VAL A 41 8.16 -0.98 0.45
N PHE A 42 9.40 -0.98 0.97
CA PHE A 42 10.28 -2.16 0.94
C PHE A 42 9.68 -3.36 1.68
N ARG A 43 9.14 -3.17 2.89
CA ARG A 43 8.49 -4.27 3.63
C ARG A 43 7.31 -4.86 2.88
N THR A 44 6.52 -4.01 2.22
CA THR A 44 5.37 -4.45 1.41
C THR A 44 5.83 -5.19 0.18
N ALA A 45 6.83 -4.68 -0.54
CA ALA A 45 7.45 -5.36 -1.67
C ALA A 45 7.96 -6.74 -1.26
N ARG A 46 8.76 -6.82 -0.20
CA ARG A 46 9.33 -8.07 0.30
C ARG A 46 8.28 -9.09 0.74
N ALA A 47 7.18 -8.63 1.34
CA ALA A 47 6.07 -9.52 1.70
C ALA A 47 5.38 -10.14 0.47
N LEU A 48 5.46 -9.47 -0.69
CA LEU A 48 4.83 -9.91 -1.92
C LEU A 48 5.77 -10.76 -2.78
N VAL A 49 7.02 -10.29 -3.02
CA VAL A 49 7.93 -10.95 -3.98
C VAL A 49 8.84 -12.01 -3.33
N ARG A 50 9.00 -12.01 -2.00
CA ARG A 50 9.77 -12.99 -1.20
C ARG A 50 11.28 -13.03 -1.43
N ASP A 51 11.78 -12.29 -2.36
CA ASP A 51 13.19 -12.15 -2.70
C ASP A 51 13.66 -10.74 -2.33
N ILE A 52 14.86 -10.61 -1.79
CA ILE A 52 15.40 -9.32 -1.33
C ILE A 52 15.73 -8.45 -2.53
N GLY A 53 16.43 -8.97 -3.52
CA GLY A 53 16.82 -8.23 -4.71
C GLY A 53 15.61 -7.75 -5.49
N LEU A 54 14.61 -8.62 -5.69
CA LEU A 54 13.36 -8.20 -6.30
C LEU A 54 12.59 -7.16 -5.47
N ALA A 55 12.67 -7.22 -4.15
CA ALA A 55 12.03 -6.22 -3.30
C ALA A 55 12.74 -4.85 -3.40
N GLU A 56 14.05 -4.85 -3.57
CA GLU A 56 14.84 -3.65 -3.85
C GLU A 56 14.48 -3.07 -5.22
N ASP A 57 14.43 -3.90 -6.26
CA ASP A 57 14.03 -3.49 -7.61
C ASP A 57 12.62 -2.91 -7.63
N VAL A 58 11.66 -3.57 -6.98
CA VAL A 58 10.29 -3.07 -6.84
C VAL A 58 10.28 -1.73 -6.10
N THR A 59 11.04 -1.60 -5.03
CA THR A 59 11.13 -0.36 -4.25
C THR A 59 11.70 0.77 -5.09
N GLN A 60 12.78 0.53 -5.81
CA GLN A 60 13.40 1.48 -6.71
C GLN A 60 12.42 1.93 -7.81
N GLU A 61 11.75 0.99 -8.46
CA GLU A 61 10.75 1.30 -9.50
C GLU A 61 9.57 2.13 -8.96
N VAL A 62 9.11 1.86 -7.73
CA VAL A 62 8.05 2.64 -7.08
C VAL A 62 8.47 4.09 -6.90
N PHE A 63 9.68 4.33 -6.37
CA PHE A 63 10.18 5.69 -6.16
C PHE A 63 10.56 6.40 -7.47
N LEU A 64 11.00 5.68 -8.49
CA LEU A 64 11.18 6.24 -9.83
C LEU A 64 9.85 6.69 -10.43
N ARG A 65 8.78 5.93 -10.25
CA ARG A 65 7.43 6.33 -10.68
C ARG A 65 6.94 7.55 -9.92
N TYR A 66 7.20 7.60 -8.62
CA TYR A 66 6.89 8.77 -7.82
C TYR A 66 7.62 10.01 -8.36
N TYR A 67 8.93 9.92 -8.53
CA TYR A 67 9.75 11.02 -9.04
C TYR A 67 9.26 11.55 -10.41
N ARG A 68 8.90 10.66 -11.31
CA ARG A 68 8.42 11.02 -12.66
C ARG A 68 7.02 11.65 -12.68
N ASN A 69 6.25 11.46 -11.62
CA ASN A 69 4.84 11.87 -11.57
C ASN A 69 4.49 12.68 -10.32
N MET A 70 5.49 13.35 -9.71
CA MET A 70 5.29 14.08 -8.44
C MET A 70 4.11 15.05 -8.51
N ASP A 71 3.99 15.79 -9.60
CA ASP A 71 2.91 16.79 -9.77
C ASP A 71 1.51 16.16 -9.91
N ALA A 72 1.44 14.91 -10.30
CA ALA A 72 0.18 14.17 -10.49
C ALA A 72 -0.13 13.21 -9.33
N THR A 73 0.72 13.17 -8.30
CA THR A 73 0.50 12.32 -7.13
C THR A 73 -0.45 12.99 -6.14
N PRO A 74 -1.19 12.20 -5.34
CA PRO A 74 -2.03 12.77 -4.30
C PRO A 74 -1.19 13.50 -3.25
N GLY A 75 -1.79 14.48 -2.56
CA GLY A 75 -1.15 15.19 -1.46
C GLY A 75 -0.69 14.25 -0.33
N GLU A 76 0.07 14.80 0.61
CA GLU A 76 0.78 14.08 1.67
C GLU A 76 -0.08 13.04 2.41
N GLU A 77 -1.34 13.37 2.72
CA GLU A 77 -2.26 12.49 3.45
C GLU A 77 -2.49 11.12 2.75
N LEU A 78 -2.49 11.12 1.43
CA LEU A 78 -2.77 9.92 0.62
C LEU A 78 -1.54 9.35 -0.08
N LEU A 79 -0.39 10.04 0.02
CA LEU A 79 0.84 9.63 -0.66
C LEU A 79 1.27 8.23 -0.24
N ARG A 80 1.22 7.92 1.04
CA ARG A 80 1.54 6.58 1.55
C ARG A 80 0.65 5.51 0.94
N ALA A 81 -0.65 5.74 0.89
CA ALA A 81 -1.62 4.82 0.29
C ALA A 81 -1.33 4.62 -1.20
N TRP A 82 -1.01 5.71 -1.91
CA TRP A 82 -0.64 5.68 -3.32
C TRP A 82 0.64 4.87 -3.55
N LEU A 83 1.71 5.13 -2.80
CA LEU A 83 2.98 4.39 -2.89
C LEU A 83 2.78 2.89 -2.67
N LEU A 84 1.99 2.51 -1.65
CA LEU A 84 1.72 1.09 -1.38
C LEU A 84 0.84 0.44 -2.46
N ARG A 85 -0.10 1.18 -3.07
CA ARG A 85 -0.81 0.73 -4.27
C ARG A 85 0.13 0.47 -5.43
N VAL A 86 1.02 1.42 -5.71
CA VAL A 86 2.04 1.26 -6.78
C VAL A 86 2.93 0.06 -6.48
N THR A 87 3.37 -0.11 -5.23
CA THR A 87 4.17 -1.28 -4.79
C THR A 87 3.46 -2.60 -5.11
N MET A 88 2.18 -2.71 -4.74
CA MET A 88 1.42 -3.93 -5.04
C MET A 88 1.28 -4.20 -6.53
N ASN A 89 1.08 -3.16 -7.33
CA ASN A 89 0.97 -3.28 -8.78
C ASN A 89 2.30 -3.69 -9.43
N VAL A 90 3.40 -3.05 -9.04
CA VAL A 90 4.75 -3.38 -9.54
C VAL A 90 5.11 -4.81 -9.13
N ALA A 91 5.00 -5.17 -7.85
CA ALA A 91 5.30 -6.51 -7.36
C ALA A 91 4.49 -7.60 -8.08
N ARG A 92 3.20 -7.35 -8.31
CA ARG A 92 2.34 -8.29 -9.05
C ARG A 92 2.78 -8.46 -10.50
N ASN A 93 3.20 -7.38 -11.15
CA ASN A 93 3.71 -7.44 -12.53
C ASN A 93 5.06 -8.16 -12.60
N THR A 94 5.96 -7.92 -11.64
CA THR A 94 7.25 -8.62 -11.52
C THR A 94 7.04 -10.13 -11.40
N LEU A 95 6.16 -10.57 -10.48
CA LEU A 95 5.83 -11.98 -10.31
C LEU A 95 5.20 -12.61 -11.57
N ARG A 96 4.33 -11.90 -12.26
CA ARG A 96 3.74 -12.38 -13.53
C ARG A 96 4.78 -12.48 -14.64
N GLY A 97 5.73 -11.55 -14.69
CA GLY A 97 6.85 -11.59 -15.62
C GLY A 97 7.71 -12.82 -15.38
N GLN A 98 8.08 -13.09 -14.13
CA GLN A 98 8.86 -14.27 -13.75
C GLN A 98 8.17 -15.60 -14.10
N THR A 99 6.87 -15.73 -13.82
CA THR A 99 6.13 -16.94 -14.16
C THR A 99 6.15 -17.23 -15.67
N ARG A 100 6.27 -16.20 -16.51
CA ARG A 100 6.43 -16.37 -17.97
C ARG A 100 7.85 -16.73 -18.37
N THR A 101 8.85 -16.27 -17.61
CA THR A 101 10.26 -16.54 -17.88
C THR A 101 10.68 -17.90 -17.32
N THR A 102 10.23 -18.26 -16.11
CA THR A 102 10.50 -19.58 -15.50
C THR A 102 9.81 -20.74 -16.22
N ALA A 103 8.73 -20.49 -16.96
CA ALA A 103 8.21 -21.50 -17.90
C ALA A 103 9.16 -21.79 -19.07
N ARG A 104 10.21 -20.98 -19.24
CA ARG A 104 11.29 -21.19 -20.25
C ARG A 104 12.61 -21.60 -19.66
N GLU A 105 12.83 -21.39 -18.35
CA GLU A 105 14.11 -21.63 -17.68
C GLU A 105 13.90 -22.33 -16.34
N ASP A 106 13.28 -23.53 -16.36
CA ASP A 106 13.31 -24.43 -15.22
C ASP A 106 14.75 -24.92 -15.04
N GLN A 107 15.53 -24.30 -14.12
CA GLN A 107 16.54 -25.02 -13.33
C GLN A 107 17.42 -24.19 -12.35
N TYR A 108 17.42 -22.87 -12.31
CA TYR A 108 18.48 -22.16 -11.56
C TYR A 108 18.06 -21.09 -10.55
N ALA A 109 17.06 -21.25 -9.70
CA ALA A 109 16.88 -20.29 -8.61
C ALA A 109 16.20 -20.85 -7.37
N LYS A 110 16.86 -21.80 -6.73
CA LYS A 110 16.59 -22.11 -5.31
C LYS A 110 17.86 -21.80 -4.54
N ARG A 111 18.09 -20.53 -4.21
CA ARG A 111 18.94 -20.11 -3.09
C ARG A 111 19.02 -18.59 -3.00
N ALA A 112 18.25 -18.00 -2.16
CA ALA A 112 18.62 -16.77 -1.49
C ALA A 112 18.36 -17.00 0.00
N GLU A 113 19.40 -17.42 0.67
CA GLU A 113 19.43 -17.57 2.11
C GLU A 113 19.35 -16.21 2.78
N HIS A 114 18.52 -16.14 3.79
CA HIS A 114 18.35 -15.00 4.66
C HIS A 114 19.58 -14.86 5.54
N GLU A 115 20.34 -13.81 5.35
CA GLU A 115 21.15 -13.26 6.44
C GLU A 115 20.33 -12.18 7.15
N GLY A 116 19.67 -12.57 8.22
CA GLY A 116 19.04 -11.69 9.17
C GLY A 116 19.92 -11.59 10.41
N TRP A 117 20.47 -10.43 10.67
CA TRP A 117 21.17 -10.07 11.88
C TRP A 117 20.23 -10.11 13.10
N PHE A 118 20.12 -11.25 13.76
CA PHE A 118 19.66 -11.35 15.15
C PHE A 118 20.17 -12.65 15.76
N THR A 119 20.97 -12.53 16.82
CA THR A 119 21.48 -13.60 17.65
C THR A 119 20.33 -14.20 18.47
N ARG A 120 19.75 -15.29 18.00
CA ARG A 120 18.82 -16.15 18.76
C ARG A 120 19.22 -17.60 18.58
N ALA A 121 18.76 -18.46 19.50
CA ALA A 121 19.01 -19.89 19.41
C ALA A 121 18.55 -20.45 18.03
N PRO A 122 19.34 -21.34 17.40
CA PRO A 122 19.06 -21.84 16.05
C PRO A 122 17.68 -22.49 15.87
N GLU A 123 17.18 -23.13 16.94
CA GLU A 123 15.87 -23.80 16.95
C GLU A 123 14.70 -22.81 16.92
N GLU A 124 14.76 -21.73 17.73
CA GLU A 124 13.73 -20.67 17.74
C GLU A 124 13.70 -19.92 16.40
N GLU A 125 14.84 -19.76 15.75
CA GLU A 125 14.92 -19.11 14.45
C GLU A 125 14.35 -20.00 13.34
N PHE A 126 14.56 -21.30 13.39
CA PHE A 126 14.00 -22.26 12.45
C PHE A 126 12.47 -22.34 12.59
N GLU A 127 11.94 -22.42 13.80
CA GLU A 127 10.49 -22.42 14.05
C GLU A 127 9.85 -21.14 13.55
N ARG A 128 10.44 -19.99 13.84
CA ARG A 128 9.95 -18.70 13.35
C ARG A 128 9.98 -18.58 11.82
N LYS A 129 11.02 -19.09 11.17
CA LYS A 129 11.08 -19.13 9.70
C LYS A 129 9.94 -19.99 9.13
N THR A 130 9.69 -21.13 9.75
CA THR A 130 8.62 -22.05 9.36
C THR A 130 7.24 -21.41 9.53
N GLU A 131 6.99 -20.72 10.65
CA GLU A 131 5.74 -20.00 10.90
C GLU A 131 5.50 -18.85 9.92
N ILE A 132 6.55 -18.06 9.66
CA ILE A 132 6.48 -16.97 8.67
C ILE A 132 6.15 -17.51 7.29
N GLU A 133 6.77 -18.62 6.91
CA GLU A 133 6.53 -19.24 5.61
C GLU A 133 5.11 -19.83 5.51
N ALA A 134 4.62 -20.45 6.57
CA ALA A 134 3.24 -20.94 6.67
C ALA A 134 2.24 -19.76 6.56
N ALA A 135 2.49 -18.66 7.26
CA ALA A 135 1.66 -17.46 7.17
C ALA A 135 1.64 -16.86 5.75
N ARG A 136 2.78 -16.81 5.08
CA ARG A 136 2.90 -16.34 3.70
C ARG A 136 2.10 -17.21 2.74
N ARG A 137 2.25 -18.54 2.83
CA ARG A 137 1.47 -19.49 2.03
C ARG A 137 -0.03 -19.36 2.28
N ALA A 138 -0.43 -19.11 3.53
CA ALA A 138 -1.83 -18.86 3.85
C ALA A 138 -2.35 -17.59 3.18
N LEU A 139 -1.58 -16.49 3.22
CA LEU A 139 -1.93 -15.22 2.56
C LEU A 139 -2.09 -15.38 1.04
N GLU A 140 -1.26 -16.21 0.40
CA GLU A 140 -1.35 -16.46 -1.04
C GLU A 140 -2.65 -17.14 -1.47
N LYS A 141 -3.21 -17.97 -0.59
CA LYS A 141 -4.48 -18.65 -0.86
C LYS A 141 -5.70 -17.73 -0.71
N ILE A 142 -5.51 -16.53 -0.12
CA ILE A 142 -6.59 -15.57 0.03
C ILE A 142 -6.79 -14.83 -1.29
N LYS A 143 -8.04 -14.78 -1.74
CA LYS A 143 -8.42 -14.07 -2.98
C LYS A 143 -8.36 -12.56 -2.79
N GLU A 144 -8.04 -11.83 -3.88
CA GLU A 144 -8.23 -10.38 -3.94
C GLU A 144 -9.73 -10.01 -3.89
N PRO A 145 -10.08 -8.84 -3.35
CA PRO A 145 -9.21 -7.82 -2.74
C PRO A 145 -8.92 -8.05 -1.24
N MET A 146 -9.42 -9.12 -0.64
CA MET A 146 -9.25 -9.41 0.80
C MET A 146 -7.78 -9.47 1.20
N ARG A 147 -6.93 -10.12 0.38
CA ARG A 147 -5.49 -10.22 0.63
C ARG A 147 -4.83 -8.85 0.69
N SER A 148 -5.10 -8.00 -0.30
CA SER A 148 -4.58 -6.62 -0.34
C SER A 148 -5.06 -5.80 0.86
N CYS A 149 -6.34 -5.92 1.24
CA CYS A 149 -6.86 -5.25 2.44
C CYS A 149 -6.10 -5.67 3.72
N LEU A 150 -5.81 -6.96 3.89
CA LEU A 150 -5.04 -7.46 5.04
C LEU A 150 -3.62 -6.90 5.07
N LEU A 151 -2.93 -6.93 3.93
CA LEU A 151 -1.56 -6.43 3.82
C LEU A 151 -1.48 -4.92 4.12
N LEU A 152 -2.38 -4.12 3.56
CA LEU A 152 -2.43 -2.68 3.81
C LEU A 152 -2.80 -2.36 5.26
N LYS A 153 -3.75 -3.11 5.85
CA LYS A 153 -4.09 -2.96 7.26
C LYS A 153 -2.91 -3.30 8.18
N GLN A 154 -2.13 -4.31 7.85
CA GLN A 154 -0.91 -4.68 8.57
C GLN A 154 0.16 -3.58 8.48
N GLN A 155 0.18 -2.80 7.41
CA GLN A 155 1.03 -1.61 7.29
C GLN A 155 0.49 -0.40 8.06
N GLY A 156 -0.63 -0.54 8.78
CA GLY A 156 -1.21 0.50 9.63
C GLY A 156 -2.11 1.49 8.91
N LEU A 157 -2.53 1.22 7.66
CA LEU A 157 -3.45 2.10 6.95
C LEU A 157 -4.83 2.13 7.60
N SER A 158 -5.46 3.30 7.57
CA SER A 158 -6.87 3.51 7.89
C SER A 158 -7.77 2.87 6.82
N TYR A 159 -9.05 2.73 7.10
CA TYR A 159 -10.00 2.20 6.11
C TYR A 159 -10.13 3.11 4.89
N ARG A 160 -10.11 4.43 5.10
CA ARG A 160 -10.12 5.42 4.02
C ARG A 160 -8.90 5.28 3.10
N GLU A 161 -7.70 5.19 3.67
CA GLU A 161 -6.47 4.98 2.89
C GLU A 161 -6.47 3.66 2.13
N ILE A 162 -7.00 2.58 2.74
CA ILE A 162 -7.13 1.28 2.06
C ILE A 162 -8.12 1.36 0.90
N ALA A 163 -9.27 2.03 1.12
CA ALA A 163 -10.28 2.23 0.09
C ALA A 163 -9.70 2.99 -1.11
N GLU A 164 -8.99 4.08 -0.85
CA GLU A 164 -8.30 4.87 -1.87
C GLU A 164 -7.21 4.07 -2.60
N ALA A 165 -6.35 3.36 -1.83
CA ALA A 165 -5.29 2.55 -2.41
C ALA A 165 -5.79 1.43 -3.32
N LEU A 166 -6.93 0.82 -3.00
CA LEU A 166 -7.51 -0.29 -3.75
C LEU A 166 -8.61 0.15 -4.73
N GLN A 167 -9.00 1.43 -4.71
CA GLN A 167 -10.12 1.99 -5.49
C GLN A 167 -11.43 1.23 -5.25
N ILE A 168 -11.75 0.99 -3.99
CA ILE A 168 -12.98 0.34 -3.53
C ILE A 168 -13.75 1.25 -2.59
N ASN A 169 -15.02 0.94 -2.34
CA ASN A 169 -15.81 1.70 -1.38
C ASN A 169 -15.33 1.43 0.05
N GLU A 170 -15.12 2.50 0.84
CA GLU A 170 -14.64 2.43 2.22
C GLU A 170 -15.53 1.55 3.12
N VAL A 171 -16.86 1.60 2.93
CA VAL A 171 -17.81 0.77 3.65
C VAL A 171 -17.53 -0.72 3.53
N ASN A 172 -16.95 -1.15 2.40
CA ASN A 172 -16.62 -2.55 2.14
C ASN A 172 -15.32 -3.00 2.80
N VAL A 173 -14.41 -2.08 3.16
CA VAL A 173 -13.07 -2.42 3.68
C VAL A 173 -13.15 -3.26 4.95
N GLY A 174 -14.00 -2.86 5.91
CA GLY A 174 -14.17 -3.60 7.16
C GLY A 174 -14.63 -5.04 6.94
N SER A 175 -15.61 -5.24 6.07
CA SER A 175 -16.13 -6.56 5.74
C SER A 175 -15.11 -7.43 4.99
N LEU A 176 -14.30 -6.82 4.10
CA LEU A 176 -13.23 -7.50 3.39
C LEU A 176 -12.11 -7.96 4.33
N ILE A 177 -11.72 -7.09 5.28
CA ILE A 177 -10.73 -7.44 6.32
C ILE A 177 -11.25 -8.58 7.20
N ALA A 178 -12.50 -8.49 7.67
CA ALA A 178 -13.09 -9.53 8.51
C ALA A 178 -13.14 -10.88 7.82
N ARG A 179 -13.62 -10.93 6.56
CA ARG A 179 -13.63 -12.14 5.75
C ARG A 179 -12.22 -12.65 5.44
N GLY A 180 -11.31 -11.76 5.12
CA GLY A 180 -9.91 -12.11 4.88
C GLY A 180 -9.24 -12.72 6.10
N ARG A 181 -9.47 -12.18 7.31
CA ARG A 181 -8.97 -12.76 8.57
C ARG A 181 -9.53 -14.17 8.82
N LYS A 182 -10.82 -14.34 8.64
CA LYS A 182 -11.47 -15.67 8.79
C LYS A 182 -10.88 -16.69 7.82
N GLU A 183 -10.68 -16.29 6.57
CA GLU A 183 -10.08 -17.15 5.55
C GLU A 183 -8.61 -17.44 5.86
N PHE A 184 -7.86 -16.44 6.34
CA PHE A 184 -6.48 -16.61 6.76
C PHE A 184 -6.35 -17.65 7.87
N VAL A 185 -7.13 -17.53 8.94
CA VAL A 185 -7.13 -18.49 10.05
C VAL A 185 -7.46 -19.90 9.57
N ARG A 186 -8.46 -20.02 8.69
CA ARG A 186 -8.88 -21.32 8.12
C ARG A 186 -7.76 -21.97 7.30
N VAL A 187 -7.07 -21.18 6.47
CA VAL A 187 -6.01 -21.69 5.59
C VAL A 187 -4.74 -21.96 6.38
N TYR A 188 -4.38 -21.04 7.28
CA TYR A 188 -3.19 -21.17 8.13
C TYR A 188 -3.28 -22.41 9.03
N GLY A 189 -4.45 -22.66 9.64
CA GLY A 189 -4.67 -23.86 10.43
C GLY A 189 -4.53 -25.17 9.64
N LYS A 190 -4.84 -25.15 8.33
CA LYS A 190 -4.62 -26.32 7.47
C LYS A 190 -3.15 -26.52 7.08
N ILE A 191 -2.39 -25.45 6.96
CA ILE A 191 -0.96 -25.49 6.60
C ILE A 191 -0.11 -25.83 7.83
N GLY A 192 -0.44 -25.24 8.99
CA GLY A 192 0.26 -25.45 10.26
C GLY A 192 -0.22 -26.65 11.06
N GLY A 193 -1.43 -27.15 10.79
CA GLY A 193 -2.04 -28.30 11.47
C GLY A 193 -1.57 -29.67 10.97
N SER A 194 -0.51 -29.74 10.19
CA SER A 194 0.19 -30.97 9.78
C SER A 194 1.34 -31.33 10.75
N ARG A 195 1.16 -30.98 12.04
CA ARG A 195 2.00 -31.50 13.13
C ARG A 195 1.23 -32.43 14.02
#